data_ea238cd0d65265a50a3a250d480a68b4
#
_entry.id   ea238cd0d65265a50a3a250d480a68b4
#
_cell.length_a   1.000
_cell.length_b   1.000
_cell.length_c   1.000
_cell.angle_alpha   90.00
_cell.angle_beta   90.00
_cell.angle_gamma   90.00
#
_symmetry.space_group_name_H-M   'P 1'
#
loop_
_entity.id
_entity.type
_entity.pdbx_description
1 polymer ?
#
loop_
_entity_poly.entity_id
_entity_poly.type
_entity_poly.pdbx_seq_one_letter_code
_entity_poly.pdbx_strand_id
1 'polypeptide(L)'
;MLYAHNQEVYKNLCNALETQNKVMVLACTGHGKTYIVKELLENTMADALVLCTGKEIKNNWESLASNVTAITYHGFSRMTNPPEYPVVVIDEAHHSGSPVWGKRIKEYMDLHPDTKFIGLTADAHRYSDGGRDMTKELFDGNAVYGLTLSEAISQNVLPSFKYVCAWIQVESALKDIQRKKASRGLQSAVLDKLISRLQYTAENTSNITRILREHMPAGKRKGILFVDSIDSIKEGVELAKANFSSPVWAIHSKQSDIINQDNRKAFDNAEEGWLVTVNKVNEGLHLNSVNTIIMLRRTQSPTVFFQQLGRAMSTDNLGQNVVVFDFVGNHKTLKTIAVGPGKFFGFGGERQEAGNKFPQVIVDSYTQEALALLERIEDSLQHFWSPQDEKYLIENYPKYGAKECAKFLGRTESAVMSKARELGLIVPNGWTPKEVEYLIENYPKYGAEECIKFLGRTKAAVRNKARELGLTTSGKWTPEEEKYLIENYPKYGAKECAKFLGRTENAVMSKARQLGLRAPSKWAPEEEEYLIKNYAKYGAKECAKFLGRTENAVMSKARELGIKFRNRKGEISNE
;
A
#
# COMPACT_ATOMS: atom_id res chain seq x y z
N MET A 1 12.12 -17.68 32.10
CA MET A 1 10.64 -17.95 31.95
C MET A 1 10.05 -16.85 31.08
N LEU A 2 9.38 -17.22 30.01
CA LEU A 2 8.74 -16.30 29.09
C LEU A 2 7.46 -15.69 29.65
N TYR A 3 7.18 -14.44 29.29
CA TYR A 3 5.86 -13.84 29.50
C TYR A 3 4.76 -14.65 28.78
N ALA A 4 3.55 -14.63 29.33
CA ALA A 4 2.43 -15.43 28.82
C ALA A 4 2.18 -15.22 27.30
N HIS A 5 2.24 -13.97 26.81
CA HIS A 5 2.05 -13.63 25.40
C HIS A 5 3.16 -14.16 24.46
N ASN A 6 4.34 -14.49 25.01
CA ASN A 6 5.46 -15.04 24.27
C ASN A 6 5.47 -16.57 24.20
N GLN A 7 4.74 -17.25 25.09
CA GLN A 7 4.73 -18.71 25.14
C GLN A 7 4.13 -19.34 23.87
N GLU A 8 3.07 -18.75 23.35
CA GLU A 8 2.46 -19.23 22.11
C GLU A 8 3.39 -19.01 20.90
N VAL A 9 4.01 -17.84 20.81
CA VAL A 9 4.98 -17.54 19.74
C VAL A 9 6.17 -18.49 19.80
N TYR A 10 6.68 -18.76 21.00
CA TYR A 10 7.74 -19.73 21.24
C TYR A 10 7.35 -21.14 20.75
N LYS A 11 6.17 -21.63 21.16
CA LYS A 11 5.65 -22.94 20.71
C LYS A 11 5.52 -23.01 19.19
N ASN A 12 4.98 -21.96 18.57
CA ASN A 12 4.82 -21.89 17.12
C ASN A 12 6.18 -21.86 16.40
N LEU A 13 7.18 -21.18 16.98
CA LEU A 13 8.54 -21.16 16.46
C LEU A 13 9.18 -22.56 16.53
N CYS A 14 9.06 -23.25 17.67
CA CYS A 14 9.57 -24.62 17.82
C CYS A 14 8.93 -25.57 16.78
N ASN A 15 7.61 -25.57 16.66
CA ASN A 15 6.89 -26.37 15.68
C ASN A 15 7.31 -26.08 14.23
N ALA A 16 7.49 -24.80 13.88
CA ALA A 16 7.94 -24.40 12.56
C ALA A 16 9.36 -24.91 12.27
N LEU A 17 10.26 -24.86 13.24
CA LEU A 17 11.64 -25.33 13.11
C LEU A 17 11.79 -26.86 13.03
N GLU A 18 10.76 -27.64 13.35
CA GLU A 18 10.76 -29.10 13.13
C GLU A 18 10.75 -29.45 11.64
N THR A 19 10.05 -28.66 10.82
CA THR A 19 9.85 -28.93 9.39
C THR A 19 10.56 -27.98 8.46
N GLN A 20 11.03 -26.84 8.98
CA GLN A 20 11.60 -25.75 8.20
C GLN A 20 12.94 -25.30 8.80
N ASN A 21 13.89 -24.96 7.93
CA ASN A 21 15.21 -24.47 8.38
C ASN A 21 15.32 -22.94 8.36
N LYS A 22 14.32 -22.25 7.83
CA LYS A 22 14.29 -20.77 7.72
C LYS A 22 12.94 -20.28 8.22
N VAL A 23 12.92 -19.55 9.33
CA VAL A 23 11.68 -19.03 9.94
C VAL A 23 11.87 -17.60 10.41
N MET A 24 10.97 -16.70 10.05
CA MET A 24 10.95 -15.32 10.54
C MET A 24 9.95 -15.14 11.67
N VAL A 25 10.36 -14.52 12.75
CA VAL A 25 9.48 -14.10 13.86
C VAL A 25 9.11 -12.64 13.67
N LEU A 26 7.85 -12.40 13.40
CA LEU A 26 7.26 -11.08 13.19
C LEU A 26 6.43 -10.67 14.39
N ALA A 27 6.92 -9.71 15.18
CA ALA A 27 6.21 -9.18 16.35
C ALA A 27 6.59 -7.72 16.59
N CYS A 28 5.69 -6.93 17.19
CA CYS A 28 5.93 -5.51 17.42
C CYS A 28 7.18 -5.25 18.27
N THR A 29 7.70 -4.03 18.20
CA THR A 29 8.79 -3.58 19.08
C THR A 29 8.30 -3.63 20.53
N GLY A 30 9.15 -4.08 21.46
CA GLY A 30 8.78 -4.26 22.87
C GLY A 30 8.10 -5.60 23.20
N HIS A 31 7.77 -6.42 22.20
CA HIS A 31 7.14 -7.74 22.40
C HIS A 31 8.03 -8.75 23.14
N GLY A 32 9.36 -8.58 23.10
CA GLY A 32 10.30 -9.53 23.72
C GLY A 32 10.83 -10.62 22.78
N LYS A 33 10.91 -10.35 21.46
CA LYS A 33 11.45 -11.29 20.46
C LYS A 33 12.78 -11.92 20.83
N THR A 34 13.70 -11.14 21.37
CA THR A 34 15.03 -11.60 21.82
C THR A 34 14.92 -12.68 22.90
N TYR A 35 13.98 -12.53 23.84
CA TYR A 35 13.77 -13.50 24.93
C TYR A 35 13.13 -14.80 24.44
N ILE A 36 12.32 -14.76 23.37
CA ILE A 36 11.75 -15.96 22.74
C ILE A 36 12.88 -16.84 22.19
N VAL A 37 13.83 -16.22 21.48
CA VAL A 37 14.98 -16.96 20.92
C VAL A 37 15.96 -17.36 22.02
N LYS A 38 16.19 -16.53 23.01
CA LYS A 38 16.98 -16.91 24.21
C LYS A 38 16.47 -18.20 24.83
N GLU A 39 15.18 -18.30 25.12
CA GLU A 39 14.55 -19.50 25.71
C GLU A 39 14.75 -20.73 24.79
N LEU A 40 14.69 -20.56 23.45
CA LEU A 40 14.98 -21.63 22.49
C LEU A 40 16.43 -22.12 22.61
N LEU A 41 17.39 -21.20 22.63
CA LEU A 41 18.81 -21.52 22.70
C LEU A 41 19.19 -22.18 24.03
N GLU A 42 18.61 -21.73 25.14
CA GLU A 42 18.80 -22.35 26.46
C GLU A 42 18.22 -23.76 26.51
N ASN A 43 17.05 -24.00 25.95
CA ASN A 43 16.39 -25.31 25.94
C ASN A 43 17.05 -26.31 24.98
N THR A 44 17.62 -25.85 23.89
CA THR A 44 18.28 -26.72 22.90
C THR A 44 19.77 -26.90 23.17
N MET A 45 20.37 -26.05 24.00
CA MET A 45 21.83 -25.99 24.27
C MET A 45 22.67 -25.87 22.98
N ALA A 46 22.05 -25.39 21.89
CA ALA A 46 22.73 -25.27 20.61
C ALA A 46 23.60 -24.01 20.56
N ASP A 47 24.81 -24.14 20.01
CA ASP A 47 25.65 -22.98 19.70
C ASP A 47 24.98 -22.13 18.61
N ALA A 48 24.93 -20.84 18.81
CA ALA A 48 24.28 -19.93 17.90
C ALA A 48 25.15 -18.76 17.47
N LEU A 49 25.08 -18.44 16.17
CA LEU A 49 25.59 -17.20 15.62
C LEU A 49 24.45 -16.17 15.57
N VAL A 50 24.67 -14.98 16.10
CA VAL A 50 23.74 -13.87 16.00
C VAL A 50 24.30 -12.77 15.09
N LEU A 51 23.60 -12.46 14.02
CA LEU A 51 23.89 -11.32 13.15
C LEU A 51 23.07 -10.13 13.59
N CYS A 52 23.72 -9.00 13.90
CA CYS A 52 23.06 -7.82 14.46
C CYS A 52 23.57 -6.51 13.84
N THR A 53 22.86 -5.40 14.07
CA THR A 53 23.18 -4.09 13.45
C THR A 53 24.32 -3.33 14.14
N GLY A 54 24.58 -3.57 15.43
CA GLY A 54 25.54 -2.78 16.20
C GLY A 54 26.27 -3.52 17.30
N LYS A 55 27.41 -2.93 17.75
CA LYS A 55 28.24 -3.49 18.82
C LYS A 55 27.51 -3.66 20.16
N GLU A 56 26.59 -2.76 20.47
CA GLU A 56 25.85 -2.83 21.74
C GLU A 56 24.85 -3.98 21.73
N ILE A 57 24.18 -4.21 20.60
CA ILE A 57 23.28 -5.37 20.42
C ILE A 57 24.08 -6.67 20.51
N LYS A 58 25.26 -6.68 19.86
CA LYS A 58 26.21 -7.79 19.99
C LYS A 58 26.48 -8.11 21.46
N ASN A 59 26.91 -7.11 22.24
CA ASN A 59 27.23 -7.31 23.67
C ASN A 59 26.02 -7.78 24.48
N ASN A 60 24.84 -7.28 24.17
CA ASN A 60 23.60 -7.72 24.81
C ASN A 60 23.32 -9.21 24.53
N TRP A 61 23.44 -9.65 23.28
CA TRP A 61 23.23 -11.05 22.93
C TRP A 61 24.26 -11.97 23.62
N GLU A 62 25.54 -11.60 23.62
CA GLU A 62 26.61 -12.36 24.28
C GLU A 62 26.43 -12.43 25.83
N SER A 63 25.79 -11.42 26.42
CA SER A 63 25.47 -11.43 27.86
C SER A 63 24.21 -12.24 28.20
N LEU A 64 23.31 -12.46 27.21
CA LEU A 64 22.04 -13.16 27.44
C LEU A 64 22.18 -14.68 27.52
N ALA A 65 23.12 -15.28 26.76
CA ALA A 65 23.36 -16.72 26.77
C ALA A 65 24.82 -17.03 26.43
N SER A 66 25.40 -17.99 27.17
CA SER A 66 26.83 -18.35 27.05
C SER A 66 27.18 -19.10 25.76
N ASN A 67 26.19 -19.67 25.07
CA ASN A 67 26.33 -20.41 23.83
C ASN A 67 26.05 -19.51 22.59
N VAL A 68 26.10 -18.19 22.74
CA VAL A 68 25.88 -17.23 21.67
C VAL A 68 27.18 -16.55 21.27
N THR A 69 27.52 -16.58 19.99
CA THR A 69 28.52 -15.73 19.37
C THR A 69 27.80 -14.67 18.55
N ALA A 70 27.96 -13.39 18.87
CA ALA A 70 27.31 -12.33 18.12
C ALA A 70 28.30 -11.54 17.26
N ILE A 71 27.92 -11.24 16.01
CA ILE A 71 28.73 -10.50 15.04
C ILE A 71 27.84 -9.45 14.35
N THR A 72 28.40 -8.25 14.14
CA THR A 72 27.64 -7.25 13.37
C THR A 72 27.54 -7.65 11.89
N TYR A 73 26.47 -7.25 11.21
CA TYR A 73 26.31 -7.47 9.77
C TYR A 73 27.55 -7.08 8.96
N HIS A 74 28.13 -5.94 9.32
CA HIS A 74 29.35 -5.45 8.68
C HIS A 74 30.58 -6.30 8.99
N GLY A 75 30.71 -6.79 10.23
CA GLY A 75 31.75 -7.75 10.61
C GLY A 75 31.61 -9.05 9.85
N PHE A 76 30.40 -9.60 9.78
CA PHE A 76 30.10 -10.83 9.07
C PHE A 76 30.40 -10.72 7.56
N SER A 77 30.05 -9.61 6.92
CA SER A 77 30.29 -9.41 5.47
C SER A 77 31.78 -9.41 5.08
N ARG A 78 32.67 -9.16 6.05
CA ARG A 78 34.15 -9.15 5.84
C ARG A 78 34.82 -10.50 6.12
N MET A 79 34.08 -11.46 6.69
CA MET A 79 34.64 -12.79 6.97
C MET A 79 34.78 -13.59 5.68
N THR A 80 35.96 -14.16 5.45
CA THR A 80 36.22 -14.98 4.26
C THR A 80 35.50 -16.32 4.36
N ASN A 81 35.62 -17.00 5.50
CA ASN A 81 35.02 -18.30 5.78
C ASN A 81 34.36 -18.27 7.17
N PRO A 82 33.08 -17.81 7.28
CA PRO A 82 32.38 -17.86 8.54
C PRO A 82 32.20 -19.32 8.97
N PRO A 83 32.43 -19.63 10.25
CA PRO A 83 32.20 -20.98 10.76
C PRO A 83 30.73 -21.36 10.66
N GLU A 84 30.46 -22.65 10.58
CA GLU A 84 29.12 -23.20 10.61
C GLU A 84 28.57 -23.23 12.04
N TYR A 85 27.28 -22.91 12.17
CA TYR A 85 26.54 -22.94 13.42
C TYR A 85 25.22 -23.71 13.22
N PRO A 86 24.80 -24.52 14.19
CA PRO A 86 23.51 -25.20 14.10
C PRO A 86 22.31 -24.22 14.08
N VAL A 87 22.48 -23.06 14.69
CA VAL A 87 21.46 -22.00 14.72
C VAL A 87 22.09 -20.66 14.34
N VAL A 88 21.43 -19.93 13.45
CA VAL A 88 21.80 -18.56 13.09
C VAL A 88 20.60 -17.64 13.28
N VAL A 89 20.77 -16.66 14.15
CA VAL A 89 19.75 -15.63 14.45
C VAL A 89 20.09 -14.37 13.66
N ILE A 90 19.13 -13.84 12.93
CA ILE A 90 19.26 -12.61 12.14
C ILE A 90 18.39 -11.55 12.81
N ASP A 91 19.00 -10.74 13.68
CA ASP A 91 18.31 -9.71 14.45
C ASP A 91 18.08 -8.47 13.59
N GLU A 92 16.88 -7.87 13.67
CA GLU A 92 16.39 -6.85 12.74
C GLU A 92 16.50 -7.30 11.27
N ALA A 93 15.92 -8.47 10.98
CA ALA A 93 16.08 -9.20 9.72
C ALA A 93 15.69 -8.40 8.44
N HIS A 94 14.93 -7.30 8.57
CA HIS A 94 14.67 -6.38 7.47
C HIS A 94 15.94 -5.73 6.90
N HIS A 95 17.04 -5.71 7.66
CA HIS A 95 18.35 -5.25 7.17
C HIS A 95 19.09 -6.30 6.33
N SER A 96 18.74 -7.58 6.43
CA SER A 96 19.46 -8.67 5.77
C SER A 96 19.44 -8.60 4.22
N GLY A 97 18.51 -7.86 3.61
CA GLY A 97 18.47 -7.60 2.17
C GLY A 97 19.37 -6.44 1.69
N SER A 98 20.27 -5.91 2.53
CA SER A 98 21.15 -4.79 2.17
C SER A 98 22.10 -5.13 1.01
N PRO A 99 22.32 -4.20 0.05
CA PRO A 99 23.31 -4.39 -1.00
C PRO A 99 24.72 -4.65 -0.49
N VAL A 100 25.06 -4.19 0.72
CA VAL A 100 26.40 -4.28 1.31
C VAL A 100 26.69 -5.67 1.88
N TRP A 101 25.75 -6.27 2.60
CA TRP A 101 25.94 -7.57 3.29
C TRP A 101 24.90 -8.63 2.95
N GLY A 102 23.78 -8.27 2.32
CA GLY A 102 22.67 -9.19 2.05
C GLY A 102 23.08 -10.34 1.12
N LYS A 103 23.90 -10.05 0.10
CA LYS A 103 24.44 -11.10 -0.78
C LYS A 103 25.23 -12.15 0.02
N ARG A 104 26.06 -11.70 0.96
CA ARG A 104 26.88 -12.59 1.79
C ARG A 104 26.04 -13.44 2.73
N ILE A 105 24.99 -12.86 3.31
CA ILE A 105 24.05 -13.61 4.16
C ILE A 105 23.36 -14.69 3.34
N LYS A 106 22.87 -14.34 2.15
CA LYS A 106 22.20 -15.30 1.27
C LYS A 106 23.13 -16.43 0.85
N GLU A 107 24.35 -16.12 0.42
CA GLU A 107 25.37 -17.12 0.09
C GLU A 107 25.64 -18.08 1.26
N TYR A 108 25.72 -17.55 2.48
CA TYR A 108 25.90 -18.36 3.68
C TYR A 108 24.69 -19.25 3.96
N MET A 109 23.46 -18.73 3.81
CA MET A 109 22.24 -19.54 3.95
C MET A 109 22.15 -20.66 2.92
N ASP A 110 22.58 -20.40 1.69
CA ASP A 110 22.56 -21.38 0.60
C ASP A 110 23.64 -22.46 0.77
N LEU A 111 24.77 -22.13 1.40
CA LEU A 111 25.87 -23.07 1.70
C LEU A 111 25.57 -23.98 2.91
N HIS A 112 24.69 -23.57 3.82
CA HIS A 112 24.37 -24.29 5.05
C HIS A 112 22.87 -24.62 5.15
N PRO A 113 22.33 -25.49 4.28
CA PRO A 113 20.89 -25.77 4.20
C PRO A 113 20.32 -26.44 5.46
N ASP A 114 21.17 -27.12 6.25
CA ASP A 114 20.75 -27.81 7.48
C ASP A 114 20.75 -26.89 8.71
N THR A 115 21.36 -25.70 8.63
CA THR A 115 21.34 -24.69 9.69
C THR A 115 19.94 -24.11 9.88
N LYS A 116 19.54 -23.94 11.14
CA LYS A 116 18.27 -23.26 11.49
C LYS A 116 18.48 -21.74 11.47
N PHE A 117 17.87 -21.06 10.51
CA PHE A 117 17.89 -19.59 10.39
C PHE A 117 16.64 -18.97 10.99
N ILE A 118 16.80 -18.10 11.98
CA ILE A 118 15.70 -17.43 12.68
C ILE A 118 15.83 -15.93 12.46
N GLY A 119 14.93 -15.34 11.70
CA GLY A 119 14.85 -13.88 11.51
C GLY A 119 14.00 -13.24 12.59
N LEU A 120 14.44 -12.12 13.17
CA LEU A 120 13.66 -11.32 14.13
C LEU A 120 13.43 -9.93 13.56
N THR A 121 12.19 -9.50 13.47
CA THR A 121 11.86 -8.12 13.08
C THR A 121 10.45 -7.72 13.50
N ALA A 122 10.21 -6.44 13.58
CA ALA A 122 8.84 -5.90 13.73
C ALA A 122 8.10 -5.77 12.40
N ASP A 123 8.84 -5.63 11.29
CA ASP A 123 8.31 -5.54 9.94
C ASP A 123 9.31 -6.19 8.98
N ALA A 124 8.85 -7.06 8.11
CA ALA A 124 9.68 -7.75 7.14
C ALA A 124 10.08 -6.89 5.94
N HIS A 125 9.42 -5.73 5.76
CA HIS A 125 9.63 -4.90 4.58
C HIS A 125 10.85 -4.00 4.68
N ARG A 126 11.64 -4.01 3.63
CA ARG A 126 12.79 -3.13 3.46
C ARG A 126 12.39 -1.90 2.61
N TYR A 127 11.99 -0.83 3.28
CA TYR A 127 11.48 0.39 2.63
C TYR A 127 12.55 1.23 1.93
N SER A 128 13.83 1.05 2.26
CA SER A 128 14.94 1.80 1.65
C SER A 128 15.18 1.48 0.17
N ASP A 129 14.68 0.37 -0.32
CA ASP A 129 14.84 -0.11 -1.70
C ASP A 129 13.56 -0.72 -2.29
N GLY A 130 12.46 -0.01 -2.15
CA GLY A 130 11.20 -0.33 -2.83
C GLY A 130 10.26 -1.25 -2.06
N GLY A 131 10.45 -1.44 -0.75
CA GLY A 131 9.52 -2.21 0.08
C GLY A 131 9.63 -3.72 -0.12
N ARG A 132 10.82 -4.24 -0.38
CA ARG A 132 11.09 -5.67 -0.54
C ARG A 132 10.74 -6.46 0.72
N ASP A 133 10.09 -7.59 0.55
CA ASP A 133 9.64 -8.48 1.64
C ASP A 133 10.71 -9.55 1.94
N MET A 134 11.44 -9.38 3.03
CA MET A 134 12.51 -10.28 3.43
C MET A 134 12.02 -11.66 3.86
N THR A 135 10.76 -11.78 4.29
CA THR A 135 10.18 -13.09 4.59
C THR A 135 10.16 -13.97 3.34
N LYS A 136 9.77 -13.41 2.20
CA LYS A 136 9.73 -14.12 0.92
C LYS A 136 11.11 -14.34 0.32
N GLU A 137 12.00 -13.34 0.45
CA GLU A 137 13.30 -13.38 -0.22
C GLU A 137 14.32 -14.29 0.45
N LEU A 138 14.29 -14.40 1.79
CA LEU A 138 15.33 -15.11 2.56
C LEU A 138 14.78 -16.24 3.42
N PHE A 139 13.48 -16.21 3.76
CA PHE A 139 12.86 -17.19 4.67
C PHE A 139 11.78 -18.04 3.98
N ASP A 140 11.77 -18.09 2.65
CA ASP A 140 10.89 -18.93 1.83
C ASP A 140 9.39 -18.73 2.13
N GLY A 141 9.02 -17.56 2.67
CA GLY A 141 7.67 -17.21 3.09
C GLY A 141 7.28 -17.71 4.49
N ASN A 142 8.18 -18.39 5.20
CA ASN A 142 7.89 -18.97 6.51
C ASN A 142 7.97 -17.91 7.61
N ALA A 143 6.86 -17.69 8.30
CA ALA A 143 6.78 -16.71 9.38
C ALA A 143 5.94 -17.21 10.55
N VAL A 144 6.39 -16.87 11.75
CA VAL A 144 5.64 -16.99 13.00
C VAL A 144 5.29 -15.59 13.47
N TYR A 145 4.03 -15.37 13.78
CA TYR A 145 3.50 -14.06 14.12
C TYR A 145 3.29 -13.95 15.64
N GLY A 146 3.85 -12.91 16.23
CA GLY A 146 3.49 -12.42 17.55
C GLY A 146 2.46 -11.30 17.45
N LEU A 147 2.20 -10.61 18.56
CA LEU A 147 1.24 -9.52 18.61
C LEU A 147 1.69 -8.34 17.77
N THR A 148 0.75 -7.76 17.05
CA THR A 148 0.87 -6.41 16.48
C THR A 148 0.89 -5.38 17.61
N LEU A 149 1.31 -4.15 17.34
CA LEU A 149 1.28 -3.06 18.33
C LEU A 149 -0.13 -2.84 18.90
N SER A 150 -1.13 -2.89 18.02
CA SER A 150 -2.54 -2.74 18.38
C SER A 150 -3.01 -3.83 19.37
N GLU A 151 -2.73 -5.08 19.06
CA GLU A 151 -3.08 -6.22 19.89
C GLU A 151 -2.34 -6.17 21.23
N ALA A 152 -1.04 -5.85 21.23
CA ALA A 152 -0.25 -5.74 22.43
C ALA A 152 -0.78 -4.65 23.40
N ILE A 153 -1.24 -3.52 22.87
CA ILE A 153 -1.88 -2.47 23.68
C ILE A 153 -3.25 -2.93 24.17
N SER A 154 -4.09 -3.52 23.30
CA SER A 154 -5.44 -3.96 23.66
C SER A 154 -5.42 -5.05 24.74
N GLN A 155 -4.39 -5.91 24.73
CA GLN A 155 -4.17 -6.97 25.72
C GLN A 155 -3.40 -6.51 26.97
N ASN A 156 -3.07 -5.21 27.11
CA ASN A 156 -2.23 -4.67 28.19
C ASN A 156 -0.82 -5.30 28.28
N VAL A 157 -0.27 -5.78 27.18
CA VAL A 157 1.13 -6.20 27.10
C VAL A 157 2.04 -4.98 26.98
N LEU A 158 1.60 -3.96 26.23
CA LEU A 158 2.29 -2.68 26.09
C LEU A 158 1.39 -1.52 26.58
N PRO A 159 1.99 -0.41 27.03
CA PRO A 159 1.23 0.74 27.49
C PRO A 159 0.45 1.39 26.35
N SER A 160 -0.73 1.93 26.66
CA SER A 160 -1.39 2.90 25.77
C SER A 160 -0.65 4.22 25.82
N PHE A 161 -0.82 5.05 24.78
CA PHE A 161 -0.14 6.33 24.70
C PHE A 161 -1.02 7.44 24.12
N LYS A 162 -0.68 8.68 24.46
CA LYS A 162 -1.23 9.89 23.87
C LYS A 162 -0.32 10.32 22.73
N TYR A 163 -0.86 10.46 21.52
CA TYR A 163 -0.12 10.91 20.35
C TYR A 163 -0.58 12.30 19.96
N VAL A 164 0.32 13.27 20.10
CA VAL A 164 0.05 14.69 19.80
C VAL A 164 0.65 15.04 18.45
N CYS A 165 -0.21 15.25 17.47
CA CYS A 165 0.17 15.73 16.14
C CYS A 165 0.22 17.26 16.15
N ALA A 166 1.40 17.83 15.95
CA ALA A 166 1.58 19.26 15.81
C ALA A 166 2.56 19.53 14.64
N TRP A 167 2.07 20.10 13.57
CA TRP A 167 2.87 20.25 12.35
C TRP A 167 3.52 21.65 12.27
N ILE A 168 4.82 21.72 12.54
CA ILE A 168 5.58 22.99 12.52
C ILE A 168 6.13 23.41 11.14
N GLN A 169 5.98 22.58 10.09
CA GLN A 169 6.53 22.86 8.76
C GLN A 169 5.52 23.51 7.80
N VAL A 170 4.56 24.26 8.30
CA VAL A 170 3.60 25.02 7.49
C VAL A 170 4.28 26.03 6.58
N GLU A 171 5.43 26.58 7.00
CA GLU A 171 6.20 27.56 6.21
C GLU A 171 6.70 27.00 4.87
N SER A 172 7.12 25.74 4.83
CA SER A 172 7.56 25.12 3.57
C SER A 172 6.39 25.00 2.59
N ALA A 173 5.21 24.63 3.06
CA ALA A 173 4.00 24.55 2.25
C ALA A 173 3.56 25.95 1.76
N LEU A 174 3.69 26.97 2.61
CA LEU A 174 3.43 28.37 2.23
C LEU A 174 4.34 28.84 1.09
N LYS A 175 5.64 28.56 1.17
CA LYS A 175 6.60 28.90 0.11
C LYS A 175 6.23 28.22 -1.21
N ASP A 176 5.84 26.96 -1.17
CA ASP A 176 5.43 26.23 -2.38
C ASP A 176 4.12 26.77 -2.97
N ILE A 177 3.15 27.14 -2.13
CA ILE A 177 1.91 27.79 -2.54
C ILE A 177 2.21 29.13 -3.19
N GLN A 178 3.06 29.96 -2.59
CA GLN A 178 3.45 31.26 -3.13
C GLN A 178 4.15 31.12 -4.48
N ARG A 179 5.04 30.13 -4.64
CA ARG A 179 5.69 29.82 -5.92
C ARG A 179 4.66 29.41 -6.98
N LYS A 180 3.74 28.50 -6.64
CA LYS A 180 2.66 28.06 -7.54
C LYS A 180 1.75 29.23 -7.93
N LYS A 181 1.41 30.11 -6.97
CA LYS A 181 0.65 31.32 -7.23
C LYS A 181 1.36 32.25 -8.21
N ALA A 182 2.64 32.54 -7.96
CA ALA A 182 3.46 33.40 -8.81
C ALA A 182 3.66 32.81 -10.22
N SER A 183 4.00 31.54 -10.33
CA SER A 183 4.23 30.87 -11.64
C SER A 183 2.98 30.81 -12.52
N ARG A 184 1.79 30.84 -11.93
CA ARG A 184 0.50 30.81 -12.63
C ARG A 184 -0.12 32.21 -12.80
N GLY A 185 0.52 33.27 -12.32
CA GLY A 185 0.00 34.64 -12.39
C GLY A 185 -1.35 34.83 -11.68
N LEU A 186 -1.57 34.08 -10.57
CA LEU A 186 -2.87 34.04 -9.91
C LEU A 186 -3.15 35.32 -9.11
N GLN A 187 -4.20 36.05 -9.48
CA GLN A 187 -4.72 37.18 -8.71
C GLN A 187 -6.11 36.83 -8.19
N SER A 188 -6.21 36.45 -6.93
CA SER A 188 -7.46 36.07 -6.28
C SER A 188 -7.46 36.59 -4.82
N ALA A 189 -8.34 37.53 -4.53
CA ALA A 189 -8.51 38.06 -3.17
C ALA A 189 -8.91 36.97 -2.14
N VAL A 190 -9.65 35.94 -2.59
CA VAL A 190 -10.02 34.80 -1.75
C VAL A 190 -8.79 33.96 -1.41
N LEU A 191 -7.96 33.65 -2.41
CA LEU A 191 -6.73 32.89 -2.22
C LEU A 191 -5.75 33.66 -1.32
N ASP A 192 -5.63 34.98 -1.52
CA ASP A 192 -4.77 35.84 -0.68
C ASP A 192 -5.21 35.86 0.77
N LYS A 193 -6.51 35.92 1.03
CA LYS A 193 -7.06 35.85 2.39
C LYS A 193 -6.80 34.47 3.04
N LEU A 194 -6.92 33.38 2.29
CA LEU A 194 -6.59 32.05 2.79
C LEU A 194 -5.10 31.90 3.10
N ILE A 195 -4.23 32.41 2.23
CA ILE A 195 -2.77 32.40 2.45
C ILE A 195 -2.39 33.24 3.69
N SER A 196 -2.95 34.43 3.84
CA SER A 196 -2.70 35.27 5.02
C SER A 196 -3.17 34.60 6.31
N ARG A 197 -4.33 33.94 6.29
CA ARG A 197 -4.81 33.14 7.43
C ARG A 197 -3.90 31.96 7.74
N LEU A 198 -3.39 31.27 6.72
CA LEU A 198 -2.43 30.18 6.89
C LEU A 198 -1.10 30.67 7.46
N GLN A 199 -0.60 31.86 7.08
CA GLN A 199 0.60 32.50 7.66
C GLN A 199 0.42 32.74 9.15
N TYR A 200 -0.69 33.36 9.55
CA TYR A 200 -1.01 33.58 10.98
C TYR A 200 -1.09 32.25 11.75
N THR A 201 -1.72 31.24 11.17
CA THR A 201 -1.83 29.91 11.79
C THR A 201 -0.47 29.25 11.90
N ALA A 202 0.43 29.43 10.92
CA ALA A 202 1.79 28.89 10.94
C ALA A 202 2.64 29.39 12.12
N GLU A 203 2.54 30.69 12.46
CA GLU A 203 3.24 31.26 13.60
C GLU A 203 2.84 30.61 14.93
N ASN A 204 1.59 30.18 15.05
CA ASN A 204 1.07 29.52 16.25
C ASN A 204 1.36 28.01 16.27
N THR A 205 1.39 27.35 15.10
CA THR A 205 1.75 25.91 15.02
C THR A 205 3.23 25.66 15.29
N SER A 206 4.11 26.64 15.02
CA SER A 206 5.55 26.54 15.31
C SER A 206 5.92 26.73 16.79
N ASN A 207 4.97 27.08 17.65
CA ASN A 207 5.23 27.27 19.09
C ASN A 207 5.27 25.93 19.85
N ILE A 208 6.41 25.25 19.76
CA ILE A 208 6.65 23.95 20.42
C ILE A 208 6.41 24.06 21.93
N THR A 209 6.88 25.15 22.58
CA THR A 209 6.73 25.36 24.02
C THR A 209 5.26 25.39 24.46
N ARG A 210 4.39 26.06 23.69
CA ARG A 210 2.93 26.06 23.95
C ARG A 210 2.37 24.65 23.89
N ILE A 211 2.65 23.92 22.82
CA ILE A 211 2.13 22.58 22.58
C ILE A 211 2.60 21.61 23.66
N LEU A 212 3.89 21.66 24.04
CA LEU A 212 4.42 20.87 25.14
C LEU A 212 3.70 21.19 26.44
N ARG A 213 3.48 22.47 26.76
CA ARG A 213 2.80 22.89 27.99
C ARG A 213 1.34 22.43 28.04
N GLU A 214 0.62 22.52 26.92
CA GLU A 214 -0.81 22.14 26.84
C GLU A 214 -1.05 20.63 26.92
N HIS A 215 -0.13 19.86 26.37
CA HIS A 215 -0.37 18.44 26.17
C HIS A 215 0.53 17.50 26.99
N MET A 216 1.58 18.02 27.63
CA MET A 216 2.45 17.23 28.50
C MET A 216 1.69 16.75 29.75
N PRO A 217 1.58 15.44 29.99
CA PRO A 217 0.97 14.95 31.22
C PRO A 217 1.79 15.35 32.46
N ALA A 218 1.12 15.54 33.58
CA ALA A 218 1.77 15.78 34.86
C ALA A 218 2.64 14.60 35.31
N GLY A 219 3.62 14.86 36.18
CA GLY A 219 4.51 13.87 36.79
C GLY A 219 5.92 13.88 36.21
N LYS A 220 6.78 13.01 36.74
CA LYS A 220 8.18 12.84 36.29
C LYS A 220 8.23 12.40 34.83
N ARG A 221 9.11 13.00 34.04
CA ARG A 221 9.28 12.71 32.62
C ARG A 221 10.70 12.29 32.30
N LYS A 222 10.79 11.15 31.66
CA LYS A 222 12.01 10.63 31.06
C LYS A 222 11.77 10.50 29.55
N GLY A 223 12.42 11.38 28.77
CA GLY A 223 12.06 11.55 27.38
C GLY A 223 13.23 11.50 26.41
N ILE A 224 12.90 11.22 25.15
CA ILE A 224 13.84 11.25 24.03
C ILE A 224 13.38 12.29 23.01
N LEU A 225 14.31 13.17 22.60
CA LEU A 225 14.12 14.07 21.48
C LEU A 225 14.88 13.54 20.27
N PHE A 226 14.17 13.21 19.20
CA PHE A 226 14.75 12.82 17.92
C PHE A 226 14.85 14.06 17.03
N VAL A 227 16.09 14.46 16.69
CA VAL A 227 16.38 15.56 15.79
C VAL A 227 16.85 15.04 14.42
N ASP A 228 16.78 15.85 13.36
CA ASP A 228 17.02 15.44 11.97
C ASP A 228 18.50 15.27 11.63
N SER A 229 19.38 16.06 12.24
CA SER A 229 20.81 16.07 11.97
C SER A 229 21.66 16.24 13.23
N ILE A 230 22.96 15.99 13.11
CA ILE A 230 23.91 16.23 14.22
C ILE A 230 24.02 17.72 14.52
N ASP A 231 23.87 18.56 13.51
CA ASP A 231 23.95 20.01 13.69
C ASP A 231 22.75 20.55 14.49
N SER A 232 21.59 19.89 14.40
CA SER A 232 20.38 20.19 15.19
C SER A 232 20.42 19.69 16.64
N ILE A 233 21.45 18.94 17.04
CA ILE A 233 21.59 18.45 18.43
C ILE A 233 21.63 19.60 19.42
N LYS A 234 22.38 20.66 19.10
CA LYS A 234 22.50 21.83 19.97
C LYS A 234 21.14 22.51 20.18
N GLU A 235 20.39 22.71 19.10
CA GLU A 235 19.05 23.29 19.16
C GLU A 235 18.08 22.42 19.96
N GLY A 236 18.15 21.09 19.78
CA GLY A 236 17.36 20.14 20.55
C GLY A 236 17.67 20.18 22.05
N VAL A 237 18.95 20.32 22.43
CA VAL A 237 19.38 20.48 23.82
C VAL A 237 18.88 21.82 24.40
N GLU A 238 18.97 22.90 23.67
CA GLU A 238 18.47 24.22 24.08
C GLU A 238 16.94 24.20 24.25
N LEU A 239 16.22 23.58 23.30
CA LEU A 239 14.78 23.38 23.41
C LEU A 239 14.40 22.58 24.66
N ALA A 240 15.09 21.49 24.93
CA ALA A 240 14.84 20.68 26.12
C ALA A 240 15.08 21.47 27.40
N LYS A 241 16.22 22.21 27.51
CA LYS A 241 16.55 23.05 28.66
C LYS A 241 15.57 24.21 28.87
N ALA A 242 15.05 24.78 27.79
CA ALA A 242 14.07 25.87 27.85
C ALA A 242 12.68 25.42 28.34
N ASN A 243 12.35 24.14 28.14
CA ASN A 243 11.02 23.63 28.48
C ASN A 243 10.98 22.72 29.72
N PHE A 244 12.13 22.19 30.14
CA PHE A 244 12.21 21.21 31.22
C PHE A 244 13.35 21.55 32.17
N SER A 245 13.08 21.41 33.47
CA SER A 245 14.07 21.64 34.54
C SER A 245 15.00 20.44 34.79
N SER A 246 14.69 19.28 34.22
CA SER A 246 15.43 18.05 34.40
C SER A 246 16.71 18.00 33.54
N PRO A 247 17.70 17.17 33.89
CA PRO A 247 18.94 17.04 33.16
C PRO A 247 18.75 16.68 31.69
N VAL A 248 19.65 17.18 30.83
CA VAL A 248 19.63 16.93 29.39
C VAL A 248 20.97 16.39 28.93
N TRP A 249 20.95 15.26 28.25
CA TRP A 249 22.12 14.61 27.64
C TRP A 249 21.97 14.54 26.14
N ALA A 250 23.09 14.38 25.43
CA ALA A 250 23.09 14.21 23.98
C ALA A 250 23.95 13.01 23.55
N ILE A 251 23.51 12.25 22.56
CA ILE A 251 24.23 11.12 21.97
C ILE A 251 24.22 11.26 20.43
N HIS A 252 25.42 11.27 19.81
CA HIS A 252 25.55 11.35 18.36
C HIS A 252 26.88 10.80 17.84
N SER A 253 27.00 10.53 16.53
CA SER A 253 28.15 9.85 15.93
C SER A 253 29.46 10.65 15.87
N LYS A 254 29.41 11.98 15.96
CA LYS A 254 30.60 12.84 16.05
C LYS A 254 31.19 12.91 17.47
N GLN A 255 30.53 12.34 18.45
CA GLN A 255 30.99 12.27 19.84
C GLN A 255 31.70 10.93 20.10
N SER A 256 32.72 10.92 20.97
CA SER A 256 33.42 9.68 21.30
C SER A 256 32.48 8.64 21.90
N ASP A 257 32.80 7.36 21.70
CA ASP A 257 32.00 6.25 22.23
C ASP A 257 31.96 6.27 23.76
N ILE A 258 33.03 6.71 24.41
CA ILE A 258 33.10 6.84 25.88
C ILE A 258 32.08 7.85 26.38
N ILE A 259 32.07 9.06 25.83
CA ILE A 259 31.13 10.14 26.23
C ILE A 259 29.68 9.71 25.93
N ASN A 260 29.44 9.07 24.79
CA ASN A 260 28.12 8.54 24.46
C ASN A 260 27.65 7.48 25.47
N GLN A 261 28.55 6.59 25.91
CA GLN A 261 28.24 5.57 26.93
C GLN A 261 27.96 6.20 28.30
N ASP A 262 28.77 7.20 28.71
CA ASP A 262 28.59 7.92 29.96
C ASP A 262 27.26 8.70 29.98
N ASN A 263 26.95 9.43 28.93
CA ASN A 263 25.68 10.15 28.81
C ASN A 263 24.49 9.18 28.82
N ARG A 264 24.62 8.04 28.17
CA ARG A 264 23.61 6.99 28.18
C ARG A 264 23.39 6.43 29.57
N LYS A 265 24.47 6.02 30.27
CA LYS A 265 24.39 5.49 31.63
C LYS A 265 23.79 6.52 32.58
N ALA A 266 24.20 7.78 32.46
CA ALA A 266 23.64 8.87 33.26
C ALA A 266 22.14 9.04 33.02
N PHE A 267 21.71 9.03 31.77
CA PHE A 267 20.29 9.08 31.38
C PHE A 267 19.53 7.85 31.90
N ASP A 268 20.10 6.65 31.74
CA ASP A 268 19.44 5.38 32.13
C ASP A 268 19.23 5.28 33.66
N ASN A 269 20.18 5.76 34.42
CA ASN A 269 20.10 5.79 35.89
C ASN A 269 19.24 6.95 36.46
N ALA A 270 18.91 7.94 35.65
CA ALA A 270 18.08 9.07 36.08
C ALA A 270 16.61 8.67 36.17
N GLU A 271 15.90 9.15 37.18
CA GLU A 271 14.45 9.01 37.28
C GLU A 271 13.70 9.92 36.30
N GLU A 272 14.28 11.06 35.99
CA GLU A 272 13.77 12.02 35.01
C GLU A 272 14.89 12.68 34.21
N GLY A 273 14.61 13.09 32.99
CA GLY A 273 15.58 13.76 32.13
C GLY A 273 15.34 13.54 30.65
N TRP A 274 16.18 14.16 29.84
CA TRP A 274 15.98 14.22 28.40
C TRP A 274 17.23 13.79 27.66
N LEU A 275 17.05 12.91 26.66
CA LEU A 275 18.10 12.44 25.78
C LEU A 275 17.86 12.99 24.36
N VAL A 276 18.79 13.78 23.85
CA VAL A 276 18.72 14.31 22.48
C VAL A 276 19.60 13.48 21.55
N THR A 277 19.02 12.99 20.46
CA THR A 277 19.73 12.08 19.53
C THR A 277 19.23 12.20 18.09
N VAL A 278 20.07 11.80 17.12
CA VAL A 278 19.67 11.69 15.71
C VAL A 278 19.20 10.25 15.40
N ASN A 279 20.10 9.27 15.44
CA ASN A 279 19.85 7.90 15.02
C ASN A 279 20.36 6.83 15.97
N LYS A 280 21.32 7.18 16.83
CA LYS A 280 22.03 6.18 17.67
C LYS A 280 21.17 5.39 18.66
N VAL A 281 19.90 5.77 18.83
CA VAL A 281 18.95 5.15 19.76
C VAL A 281 17.84 4.38 19.02
N ASN A 282 17.89 4.32 17.69
CA ASN A 282 16.85 3.65 16.92
C ASN A 282 16.87 2.13 17.08
N GLU A 283 18.05 1.53 17.24
CA GLU A 283 18.21 0.08 17.24
C GLU A 283 18.96 -0.41 18.50
N GLY A 284 18.48 -1.50 19.06
CA GLY A 284 19.18 -2.35 20.03
C GLY A 284 19.46 -1.80 21.43
N LEU A 285 19.01 -0.61 21.74
CA LEU A 285 19.19 -0.02 23.07
C LEU A 285 17.96 -0.23 23.93
N HIS A 286 18.09 -0.94 25.03
CA HIS A 286 17.09 -0.92 26.10
C HIS A 286 17.31 0.33 26.94
N LEU A 287 16.33 1.23 26.96
CA LEU A 287 16.31 2.41 27.82
C LEU A 287 15.13 2.30 28.77
N ASN A 288 15.43 2.23 30.06
CA ASN A 288 14.41 1.99 31.06
C ASN A 288 13.51 3.21 31.27
N SER A 289 12.22 2.96 31.45
CA SER A 289 11.22 3.95 31.88
C SER A 289 11.07 5.20 31.03
N VAL A 290 11.40 5.16 29.74
CA VAL A 290 11.14 6.26 28.81
C VAL A 290 9.63 6.37 28.58
N ASN A 291 9.02 7.47 29.00
CA ASN A 291 7.58 7.70 28.91
C ASN A 291 7.19 8.88 27.98
N THR A 292 8.18 9.54 27.38
CA THR A 292 7.93 10.68 26.49
C THR A 292 8.83 10.62 25.26
N ILE A 293 8.24 10.76 24.07
CA ILE A 293 8.96 10.87 22.81
C ILE A 293 8.62 12.20 22.15
N ILE A 294 9.63 12.93 21.70
CA ILE A 294 9.48 14.18 20.93
C ILE A 294 10.16 14.00 19.59
N MET A 295 9.38 14.02 18.51
CA MET A 295 9.85 13.84 17.15
C MET A 295 9.97 15.20 16.45
N LEU A 296 11.20 15.68 16.28
CA LEU A 296 11.57 16.86 15.51
C LEU A 296 12.20 16.46 14.16
N ARG A 297 12.16 15.18 13.83
CA ARG A 297 12.73 14.58 12.64
C ARG A 297 11.67 13.91 11.78
N ARG A 298 11.69 14.19 10.47
CA ARG A 298 10.92 13.38 9.50
C ARG A 298 11.56 12.01 9.29
N THR A 299 10.75 10.98 9.30
CA THR A 299 11.15 9.66 8.84
C THR A 299 10.28 9.22 7.67
N GLN A 300 10.93 8.68 6.64
CA GLN A 300 10.24 8.09 5.48
C GLN A 300 10.02 6.59 5.67
N SER A 301 10.67 5.99 6.68
CA SER A 301 10.56 4.56 6.98
C SER A 301 9.59 4.32 8.12
N PRO A 302 8.51 3.56 7.89
CA PRO A 302 7.64 3.08 8.96
C PRO A 302 8.41 2.33 10.05
N THR A 303 9.37 1.51 9.66
CA THR A 303 10.22 0.75 10.61
C THR A 303 10.94 1.67 11.58
N VAL A 304 11.62 2.72 11.08
CA VAL A 304 12.32 3.71 11.94
C VAL A 304 11.34 4.41 12.87
N PHE A 305 10.16 4.78 12.37
CA PHE A 305 9.13 5.40 13.20
C PHE A 305 8.69 4.49 14.35
N PHE A 306 8.37 3.22 14.05
CA PHE A 306 7.96 2.26 15.08
C PHE A 306 9.10 1.91 16.04
N GLN A 307 10.35 1.89 15.60
CA GLN A 307 11.50 1.73 16.47
C GLN A 307 11.64 2.90 17.45
N GLN A 308 11.46 4.15 16.98
CA GLN A 308 11.47 5.33 17.84
C GLN A 308 10.31 5.32 18.83
N LEU A 309 9.10 5.02 18.39
CA LEU A 309 7.92 4.86 19.22
C LEU A 309 8.14 3.75 20.27
N GLY A 310 8.71 2.63 19.84
CA GLY A 310 8.99 1.46 20.67
C GLY A 310 9.90 1.75 21.86
N ARG A 311 10.64 2.87 21.86
CA ARG A 311 11.45 3.26 23.04
C ARG A 311 10.58 3.60 24.26
N ALA A 312 9.37 4.09 24.05
CA ALA A 312 8.41 4.32 25.13
C ALA A 312 7.42 3.15 25.33
N MET A 313 7.40 2.20 24.40
CA MET A 313 6.52 1.02 24.42
C MET A 313 7.26 -0.13 25.12
N SER A 314 7.42 -0.04 26.44
CA SER A 314 8.00 -1.10 27.29
C SER A 314 6.98 -1.55 28.32
N THR A 315 7.06 -2.82 28.71
CA THR A 315 6.28 -3.36 29.84
C THR A 315 6.52 -2.60 31.14
N ASP A 316 7.71 -2.00 31.32
CA ASP A 316 8.04 -1.16 32.46
C ASP A 316 7.19 0.11 32.57
N ASN A 317 6.59 0.53 31.45
CA ASN A 317 5.72 1.69 31.40
C ASN A 317 4.23 1.37 31.51
N LEU A 318 3.87 0.12 31.82
CA LEU A 318 2.48 -0.24 32.06
C LEU A 318 1.90 0.59 33.21
N GLY A 319 0.74 1.21 32.98
CA GLY A 319 0.11 2.12 33.94
C GLY A 319 0.66 3.57 33.93
N GLN A 320 1.70 3.86 33.17
CA GLN A 320 2.22 5.23 33.01
C GLN A 320 1.51 5.99 31.87
N ASN A 321 1.52 7.32 31.98
CA ASN A 321 1.00 8.21 30.93
C ASN A 321 2.07 8.43 29.86
N VAL A 322 2.20 7.52 28.92
CA VAL A 322 3.10 7.68 27.78
C VAL A 322 2.58 8.74 26.83
N VAL A 323 3.46 9.64 26.34
CA VAL A 323 3.11 10.65 25.36
C VAL A 323 4.13 10.72 24.23
N VAL A 324 3.63 10.91 23.02
CA VAL A 324 4.42 11.07 21.81
C VAL A 324 4.03 12.38 21.15
N PHE A 325 4.98 13.27 20.96
CA PHE A 325 4.81 14.52 20.21
C PHE A 325 5.41 14.36 18.81
N ASP A 326 4.61 14.54 17.79
CA ASP A 326 5.04 14.55 16.40
C ASP A 326 4.92 15.97 15.84
N PHE A 327 6.03 16.70 15.81
CA PHE A 327 6.10 18.07 15.32
C PHE A 327 6.37 18.18 13.83
N VAL A 328 6.62 17.09 13.15
CA VAL A 328 7.05 17.08 11.73
C VAL A 328 6.06 16.40 10.80
N GLY A 329 4.95 15.92 11.34
CA GLY A 329 3.90 15.31 10.57
C GLY A 329 4.28 13.93 9.99
N ASN A 330 5.03 13.13 10.74
CA ASN A 330 5.38 11.75 10.35
C ASN A 330 4.13 10.92 9.99
N HIS A 331 3.01 11.17 10.68
CA HIS A 331 1.72 10.56 10.38
C HIS A 331 1.24 10.77 8.92
N LYS A 332 1.64 11.87 8.26
CA LYS A 332 1.31 12.12 6.85
C LYS A 332 2.16 11.32 5.88
N THR A 333 3.43 11.14 6.20
CA THR A 333 4.38 10.36 5.39
C THR A 333 4.02 8.87 5.46
N LEU A 334 3.43 8.46 6.58
CA LEU A 334 2.97 7.11 6.85
C LEU A 334 1.51 6.87 6.42
N LYS A 335 0.98 7.64 5.47
CA LYS A 335 -0.41 7.53 4.96
C LYS A 335 -0.84 6.11 4.56
N THR A 336 0.10 5.25 4.22
CA THR A 336 -0.13 3.82 3.98
C THR A 336 -0.50 3.04 5.24
N ILE A 337 -0.25 3.61 6.43
CA ILE A 337 -0.49 2.97 7.73
C ILE A 337 -1.70 3.59 8.43
N ALA A 338 -2.10 4.82 8.05
CA ALA A 338 -3.14 5.59 8.71
C ALA A 338 -4.26 5.98 7.75
N VAL A 339 -5.37 5.26 7.79
CA VAL A 339 -6.59 5.63 7.07
C VAL A 339 -7.64 6.11 8.07
N GLY A 340 -7.71 7.41 8.30
CA GLY A 340 -8.77 8.10 9.05
C GLY A 340 -8.66 8.07 10.58
N PRO A 341 -9.47 8.87 11.28
CA PRO A 341 -9.57 8.84 12.75
C PRO A 341 -10.05 7.46 13.21
N GLY A 342 -9.25 6.73 13.97
CA GLY A 342 -9.52 5.36 14.42
C GLY A 342 -8.81 4.27 13.65
N LYS A 343 -8.13 4.58 12.53
CA LYS A 343 -7.29 3.64 11.77
C LYS A 343 -5.80 3.99 11.82
N PHE A 344 -5.41 4.82 12.76
CA PHE A 344 -4.03 5.22 12.97
C PHE A 344 -3.23 4.02 13.49
N PHE A 345 -2.09 3.73 12.90
CA PHE A 345 -1.22 2.57 13.22
C PHE A 345 -1.83 1.17 13.02
N GLY A 346 -2.77 1.00 12.11
CA GLY A 346 -3.44 -0.29 11.95
C GLY A 346 -4.50 -0.58 13.03
N PHE A 347 -4.85 0.41 13.85
CA PHE A 347 -5.99 0.36 14.78
C PHE A 347 -7.32 0.45 14.01
N GLY A 348 -7.53 -0.44 13.05
CA GLY A 348 -8.73 -0.54 12.23
C GLY A 348 -9.65 -1.60 12.78
N GLY A 349 -10.40 -1.29 13.82
CA GLY A 349 -11.56 -2.03 14.28
C GLY A 349 -12.68 -1.05 14.59
N GLU A 350 -13.92 -1.45 14.36
CA GLU A 350 -15.08 -0.74 14.86
C GLU A 350 -14.84 -0.33 16.30
N ARG A 351 -15.29 0.87 16.69
CA ARG A 351 -15.32 1.32 18.07
C ARG A 351 -16.01 0.25 18.93
N GLN A 352 -15.25 -0.72 19.40
CA GLN A 352 -15.71 -1.51 20.52
C GLN A 352 -15.54 -0.64 21.77
N GLU A 353 -16.62 -0.45 22.48
CA GLU A 353 -16.73 0.19 23.80
C GLU A 353 -15.98 -0.62 24.86
N ALA A 354 -14.66 -0.76 24.70
CA ALA A 354 -13.80 -1.30 25.73
C ALA A 354 -12.87 -0.19 26.18
N GLY A 355 -13.23 0.41 27.32
CA GLY A 355 -12.62 1.57 27.94
C GLY A 355 -11.12 1.80 27.68
N ASN A 356 -10.72 3.06 27.54
CA ASN A 356 -9.38 3.72 27.60
C ASN A 356 -8.12 2.95 27.13
N LYS A 357 -8.24 1.87 26.35
CA LYS A 357 -7.13 0.98 25.98
C LYS A 357 -6.48 1.28 24.63
N PHE A 358 -6.98 2.25 23.88
CA PHE A 358 -6.39 2.61 22.58
C PHE A 358 -5.61 3.92 22.67
N PRO A 359 -4.58 4.12 21.81
CA PRO A 359 -3.87 5.38 21.76
C PRO A 359 -4.82 6.55 21.53
N GLN A 360 -4.69 7.56 22.35
CA GLN A 360 -5.41 8.80 22.17
C GLN A 360 -4.68 9.68 21.16
N VAL A 361 -5.24 9.89 19.98
CA VAL A 361 -4.68 10.81 18.98
C VAL A 361 -5.29 12.19 19.16
N ILE A 362 -4.44 13.18 19.37
CA ILE A 362 -4.79 14.60 19.47
C ILE A 362 -4.10 15.32 18.32
N VAL A 363 -4.89 16.06 17.54
CA VAL A 363 -4.34 17.01 16.57
C VAL A 363 -4.42 18.40 17.20
N ASP A 364 -3.28 19.06 17.36
CA ASP A 364 -3.24 20.43 17.88
C ASP A 364 -4.16 21.36 17.07
N SER A 365 -4.90 22.23 17.71
CA SER A 365 -5.96 23.05 17.12
C SER A 365 -5.47 23.92 15.95
N TYR A 366 -4.32 24.53 16.08
CA TYR A 366 -3.72 25.32 14.99
C TYR A 366 -3.23 24.43 13.85
N THR A 367 -2.71 23.25 14.15
CA THR A 367 -2.36 22.25 13.15
C THR A 367 -3.59 21.80 12.37
N GLN A 368 -4.71 21.57 13.05
CA GLN A 368 -5.97 21.21 12.41
C GLN A 368 -6.48 22.32 11.50
N GLU A 369 -6.43 23.57 11.95
CA GLU A 369 -6.80 24.75 11.14
C GLU A 369 -5.89 24.89 9.92
N ALA A 370 -4.56 24.77 10.10
CA ALA A 370 -3.58 24.85 9.01
C ALA A 370 -3.82 23.79 7.93
N LEU A 371 -4.14 22.56 8.34
CA LEU A 371 -4.47 21.48 7.41
C LEU A 371 -5.73 21.77 6.59
N ALA A 372 -6.80 22.25 7.25
CA ALA A 372 -8.03 22.63 6.58
C ALA A 372 -7.83 23.81 5.61
N LEU A 373 -7.00 24.78 5.97
CA LEU A 373 -6.65 25.91 5.10
C LEU A 373 -5.84 25.44 3.88
N LEU A 374 -4.87 24.55 4.07
CA LEU A 374 -4.07 24.00 2.97
C LEU A 374 -4.94 23.25 1.98
N GLU A 375 -5.84 22.40 2.45
CA GLU A 375 -6.76 21.66 1.60
C GLU A 375 -7.63 22.63 0.77
N ARG A 376 -8.17 23.67 1.39
CA ARG A 376 -8.93 24.71 0.69
C ARG A 376 -8.11 25.51 -0.31
N ILE A 377 -6.84 25.79 0.00
CA ILE A 377 -5.92 26.49 -0.90
C ILE A 377 -5.54 25.59 -2.08
N GLU A 378 -5.23 24.32 -1.84
CA GLU A 378 -4.92 23.36 -2.91
C GLU A 378 -6.12 23.18 -3.84
N ASP A 379 -7.32 23.05 -3.28
CA ASP A 379 -8.55 22.97 -4.06
C ASP A 379 -8.77 24.25 -4.91
N SER A 380 -8.58 25.43 -4.30
CA SER A 380 -8.64 26.70 -5.02
C SER A 380 -7.60 26.80 -6.14
N LEU A 381 -6.37 26.31 -5.92
CA LEU A 381 -5.31 26.28 -6.92
C LEU A 381 -5.60 25.29 -8.06
N GLN A 382 -6.25 24.15 -7.77
CA GLN A 382 -6.63 23.16 -8.79
C GLN A 382 -7.77 23.67 -9.66
N HIS A 383 -8.74 24.36 -9.08
CA HIS A 383 -9.91 24.88 -9.80
C HIS A 383 -9.67 26.24 -10.48
N PHE A 384 -8.56 26.91 -10.17
CA PHE A 384 -8.23 28.20 -10.76
C PHE A 384 -7.73 28.05 -12.20
N TRP A 385 -8.31 28.89 -13.09
CA TRP A 385 -7.90 28.99 -14.49
C TRP A 385 -6.98 30.21 -14.66
N SER A 386 -5.74 29.97 -15.12
CA SER A 386 -4.83 31.07 -15.42
C SER A 386 -5.27 31.79 -16.70
N PRO A 387 -4.91 33.08 -16.89
CA PRO A 387 -5.14 33.76 -18.15
C PRO A 387 -4.57 33.01 -19.37
N GLN A 388 -3.46 32.28 -19.18
CA GLN A 388 -2.88 31.42 -20.22
C GLN A 388 -3.75 30.19 -20.51
N ASP A 389 -4.30 29.53 -19.47
CA ASP A 389 -5.23 28.42 -19.63
C ASP A 389 -6.49 28.86 -20.37
N GLU A 390 -7.04 30.04 -20.01
CA GLU A 390 -8.23 30.60 -20.66
C GLU A 390 -7.96 30.95 -22.11
N LYS A 391 -6.83 31.61 -22.40
CA LYS A 391 -6.40 31.91 -23.78
C LYS A 391 -6.24 30.62 -24.58
N TYR A 392 -5.59 29.62 -24.01
CA TYR A 392 -5.46 28.31 -24.67
C TYR A 392 -6.82 27.70 -24.99
N LEU A 393 -7.78 27.76 -24.06
CA LEU A 393 -9.13 27.26 -24.31
C LEU A 393 -9.84 28.05 -25.42
N ILE A 394 -9.76 29.37 -25.40
CA ILE A 394 -10.37 30.22 -26.44
C ILE A 394 -9.87 29.82 -27.81
N GLU A 395 -8.57 29.59 -27.97
CA GLU A 395 -7.93 29.26 -29.23
C GLU A 395 -8.14 27.80 -29.68
N ASN A 396 -8.24 26.87 -28.74
CA ASN A 396 -8.14 25.43 -29.03
C ASN A 396 -9.41 24.61 -28.73
N TYR A 397 -10.25 25.04 -27.80
CA TYR A 397 -11.47 24.29 -27.46
C TYR A 397 -12.44 24.15 -28.64
N PRO A 398 -12.66 25.20 -29.47
CA PRO A 398 -13.51 25.04 -30.67
C PRO A 398 -12.95 24.05 -31.70
N LYS A 399 -11.62 23.83 -31.69
CA LYS A 399 -10.94 22.95 -32.67
C LYS A 399 -10.82 21.51 -32.21
N TYR A 400 -10.50 21.32 -30.90
CA TYR A 400 -10.08 20.02 -30.38
C TYR A 400 -11.05 19.45 -29.33
N GLY A 401 -11.98 20.26 -28.82
CA GLY A 401 -12.95 19.84 -27.81
C GLY A 401 -12.36 19.64 -26.40
N ALA A 402 -13.22 19.17 -25.47
CA ALA A 402 -12.86 19.08 -24.04
C ALA A 402 -11.73 18.09 -23.76
N LYS A 403 -11.74 16.94 -24.41
CA LYS A 403 -10.80 15.83 -24.12
C LYS A 403 -9.33 16.19 -24.39
N GLU A 404 -9.06 16.74 -25.56
CA GLU A 404 -7.68 17.13 -25.92
C GLU A 404 -7.21 18.34 -25.12
N CYS A 405 -8.10 19.32 -24.90
CA CYS A 405 -7.77 20.46 -24.04
C CYS A 405 -7.51 20.04 -22.59
N ALA A 406 -8.27 19.07 -22.08
CA ALA A 406 -8.08 18.52 -20.74
C ALA A 406 -6.71 17.85 -20.59
N LYS A 407 -6.32 17.04 -21.57
CA LYS A 407 -5.03 16.37 -21.61
C LYS A 407 -3.86 17.37 -21.61
N PHE A 408 -3.94 18.41 -22.43
CA PHE A 408 -2.89 19.44 -22.50
C PHE A 408 -2.78 20.26 -21.22
N LEU A 409 -3.92 20.65 -20.63
CA LEU A 409 -3.99 21.49 -19.44
C LEU A 409 -3.81 20.71 -18.13
N GLY A 410 -3.69 19.38 -18.18
CA GLY A 410 -3.61 18.53 -16.99
C GLY A 410 -4.85 18.59 -16.12
N ARG A 411 -6.04 18.77 -16.71
CA ARG A 411 -7.33 18.93 -16.02
C ARG A 411 -8.31 17.83 -16.38
N THR A 412 -9.41 17.74 -15.64
CA THR A 412 -10.50 16.83 -16.00
C THR A 412 -11.33 17.40 -17.16
N GLU A 413 -11.88 16.54 -18.00
CA GLU A 413 -12.77 16.95 -19.10
C GLU A 413 -13.96 17.77 -18.59
N SER A 414 -14.52 17.38 -17.44
CA SER A 414 -15.64 18.09 -16.79
C SER A 414 -15.26 19.53 -16.42
N ALA A 415 -14.06 19.76 -15.85
CA ALA A 415 -13.56 21.09 -15.52
C ALA A 415 -13.37 21.95 -16.77
N VAL A 416 -12.80 21.38 -17.85
CA VAL A 416 -12.64 22.05 -19.14
C VAL A 416 -13.98 22.42 -19.76
N MET A 417 -14.96 21.52 -19.73
CA MET A 417 -16.31 21.78 -20.24
C MET A 417 -17.02 22.90 -19.46
N SER A 418 -16.89 22.90 -18.14
CA SER A 418 -17.47 23.93 -17.28
C SER A 418 -16.86 25.31 -17.58
N LYS A 419 -15.52 25.38 -17.69
CA LYS A 419 -14.81 26.62 -18.00
C LYS A 419 -15.10 27.13 -19.42
N ALA A 420 -15.13 26.23 -20.38
CA ALA A 420 -15.48 26.57 -21.76
C ALA A 420 -16.90 27.15 -21.84
N ARG A 421 -17.85 26.63 -21.06
CA ARG A 421 -19.20 27.16 -20.95
C ARG A 421 -19.21 28.57 -20.33
N GLU A 422 -18.44 28.77 -19.26
CA GLU A 422 -18.25 30.09 -18.62
C GLU A 422 -17.68 31.12 -19.59
N LEU A 423 -16.70 30.73 -20.40
CA LEU A 423 -16.09 31.56 -21.46
C LEU A 423 -16.95 31.70 -22.71
N GLY A 424 -18.15 31.12 -22.75
CA GLY A 424 -19.04 31.16 -23.92
C GLY A 424 -18.49 30.39 -25.12
N LEU A 425 -17.54 29.49 -24.91
CA LEU A 425 -16.96 28.67 -25.97
C LEU A 425 -17.92 27.52 -26.30
N ILE A 426 -18.64 27.69 -27.39
CA ILE A 426 -19.57 26.68 -27.89
C ILE A 426 -18.87 25.91 -29.01
N VAL A 427 -18.66 24.60 -28.79
CA VAL A 427 -18.46 23.71 -29.96
C VAL A 427 -19.83 23.58 -30.62
N PRO A 428 -20.02 24.00 -31.86
CA PRO A 428 -21.30 23.84 -32.55
C PRO A 428 -21.71 22.37 -32.48
N ASN A 429 -22.82 22.08 -31.83
CA ASN A 429 -23.34 20.72 -31.58
C ASN A 429 -22.41 19.73 -30.89
N GLY A 430 -21.37 20.20 -30.21
CA GLY A 430 -20.44 19.33 -29.46
C GLY A 430 -19.59 18.37 -30.31
N TRP A 431 -19.57 18.54 -31.66
CA TRP A 431 -18.78 17.74 -32.59
C TRP A 431 -17.66 18.57 -33.22
N THR A 432 -16.42 18.12 -33.05
CA THR A 432 -15.27 18.78 -33.69
C THR A 432 -15.19 18.44 -35.17
N PRO A 433 -14.56 19.30 -36.01
CA PRO A 433 -14.37 19.00 -37.43
C PRO A 433 -13.72 17.64 -37.68
N LYS A 434 -12.73 17.26 -36.86
CA LYS A 434 -12.06 15.95 -36.95
C LYS A 434 -12.99 14.77 -36.60
N GLU A 435 -13.86 14.94 -35.63
CA GLU A 435 -14.85 13.91 -35.28
C GLU A 435 -15.89 13.76 -36.41
N VAL A 436 -16.29 14.88 -37.01
CA VAL A 436 -17.21 14.87 -38.13
C VAL A 436 -16.57 14.21 -39.37
N GLU A 437 -15.35 14.55 -39.71
CA GLU A 437 -14.58 13.94 -40.78
C GLU A 437 -14.43 12.43 -40.58
N TYR A 438 -14.01 12.03 -39.39
CA TYR A 438 -13.92 10.62 -39.01
C TYR A 438 -15.27 9.90 -39.16
N LEU A 439 -16.36 10.55 -38.79
CA LEU A 439 -17.70 9.97 -38.91
C LEU A 439 -18.11 9.82 -40.37
N ILE A 440 -17.83 10.80 -41.21
CA ILE A 440 -18.12 10.75 -42.67
C ILE A 440 -17.39 9.56 -43.32
N GLU A 441 -16.13 9.36 -42.98
CA GLU A 441 -15.32 8.29 -43.56
C GLU A 441 -15.67 6.89 -43.06
N ASN A 442 -15.99 6.75 -41.75
CA ASN A 442 -16.03 5.47 -41.08
C ASN A 442 -17.45 4.97 -40.75
N TYR A 443 -18.41 5.87 -40.50
CA TYR A 443 -19.77 5.46 -40.16
C TYR A 443 -20.47 4.63 -41.26
N PRO A 444 -20.34 4.96 -42.55
CA PRO A 444 -20.93 4.13 -43.61
C PRO A 444 -20.34 2.72 -43.66
N LYS A 445 -19.07 2.55 -43.27
CA LYS A 445 -18.34 1.28 -43.32
C LYS A 445 -18.59 0.43 -42.10
N TYR A 446 -18.49 1.03 -40.89
CA TYR A 446 -18.38 0.30 -39.65
C TYR A 446 -19.56 0.52 -38.69
N GLY A 447 -20.45 1.49 -39.01
CA GLY A 447 -21.60 1.82 -38.17
C GLY A 447 -21.24 2.47 -36.82
N ALA A 448 -22.26 2.65 -35.98
CA ALA A 448 -22.12 3.37 -34.73
C ALA A 448 -21.20 2.67 -33.71
N GLU A 449 -21.20 1.33 -33.66
CA GLU A 449 -20.47 0.54 -32.68
C GLU A 449 -18.96 0.75 -32.76
N GLU A 450 -18.39 0.76 -33.95
CA GLU A 450 -16.95 0.99 -34.12
C GLU A 450 -16.59 2.48 -33.95
N CYS A 451 -17.46 3.37 -34.47
CA CYS A 451 -17.21 4.81 -34.33
C CYS A 451 -17.19 5.28 -32.88
N ILE A 452 -17.96 4.64 -31.98
CA ILE A 452 -17.94 4.93 -30.54
C ILE A 452 -16.57 4.69 -29.90
N LYS A 453 -15.89 3.59 -30.26
CA LYS A 453 -14.59 3.21 -29.71
C LYS A 453 -13.52 4.29 -29.94
N PHE A 454 -13.56 4.93 -31.09
CA PHE A 454 -12.61 5.98 -31.43
C PHE A 454 -13.05 7.35 -30.92
N LEU A 455 -14.35 7.68 -31.07
CA LEU A 455 -14.90 9.00 -30.78
C LEU A 455 -15.15 9.23 -29.27
N GLY A 456 -15.22 8.17 -28.45
CA GLY A 456 -15.54 8.27 -27.02
C GLY A 456 -16.94 8.86 -26.75
N ARG A 457 -17.83 8.85 -27.74
CA ARG A 457 -19.19 9.40 -27.66
C ARG A 457 -20.21 8.32 -27.37
N THR A 458 -21.39 8.71 -26.88
CA THR A 458 -22.48 7.74 -26.70
C THR A 458 -23.03 7.27 -28.03
N LYS A 459 -23.53 6.04 -28.09
CA LYS A 459 -24.15 5.45 -29.27
C LYS A 459 -25.27 6.32 -29.86
N ALA A 460 -26.08 6.91 -28.97
CA ALA A 460 -27.15 7.84 -29.35
C ALA A 460 -26.60 9.12 -30.01
N ALA A 461 -25.53 9.71 -29.44
CA ALA A 461 -24.90 10.90 -30.02
C ALA A 461 -24.32 10.63 -31.40
N VAL A 462 -23.62 9.50 -31.58
CA VAL A 462 -23.03 9.08 -32.85
C VAL A 462 -24.13 8.85 -33.92
N ARG A 463 -25.22 8.16 -33.56
CA ARG A 463 -26.34 7.92 -34.47
C ARG A 463 -27.09 9.20 -34.87
N ASN A 464 -27.28 10.11 -33.90
CA ASN A 464 -27.96 11.38 -34.19
C ASN A 464 -27.12 12.25 -35.10
N LYS A 465 -25.80 12.33 -34.86
CA LYS A 465 -24.91 13.09 -35.76
C LYS A 465 -24.80 12.48 -37.13
N ALA A 466 -24.69 11.16 -37.23
CA ALA A 466 -24.70 10.46 -38.51
C ALA A 466 -25.99 10.73 -39.29
N ARG A 467 -27.17 10.77 -38.61
CA ARG A 467 -28.45 11.11 -39.22
C ARG A 467 -28.48 12.56 -39.69
N GLU A 468 -27.97 13.50 -38.89
CA GLU A 468 -27.84 14.93 -39.27
C GLU A 468 -26.98 15.10 -40.52
N LEU A 469 -25.90 14.33 -40.63
CA LEU A 469 -24.96 14.34 -41.77
C LEU A 469 -25.47 13.50 -42.97
N GLY A 470 -26.65 12.90 -42.87
CA GLY A 470 -27.18 12.04 -43.94
C GLY A 470 -26.44 10.71 -44.11
N LEU A 471 -25.61 10.32 -43.13
CA LEU A 471 -24.84 9.09 -43.22
C LEU A 471 -25.72 7.90 -42.88
N THR A 472 -25.81 6.97 -43.80
CA THR A 472 -26.46 5.67 -43.57
C THR A 472 -25.41 4.59 -43.63
N THR A 473 -25.47 3.64 -42.68
CA THR A 473 -24.74 2.40 -42.86
C THR A 473 -25.31 1.72 -44.08
N SER A 474 -24.46 1.31 -45.00
CA SER A 474 -24.89 0.56 -46.17
C SER A 474 -25.52 -0.76 -45.70
N GLY A 475 -26.82 -0.70 -45.41
CA GLY A 475 -27.57 -1.88 -44.94
C GLY A 475 -27.77 -2.91 -46.06
N LYS A 476 -27.41 -2.59 -47.30
CA LYS A 476 -27.45 -3.53 -48.39
C LYS A 476 -26.26 -4.46 -48.33
N TRP A 477 -26.53 -5.74 -48.45
CA TRP A 477 -25.52 -6.77 -48.56
C TRP A 477 -24.93 -6.71 -49.98
N THR A 478 -23.60 -6.76 -50.07
CA THR A 478 -22.94 -6.84 -51.37
C THR A 478 -22.98 -8.27 -51.89
N PRO A 479 -22.90 -8.46 -53.23
CA PRO A 479 -22.84 -9.80 -53.79
C PRO A 479 -21.69 -10.64 -53.23
N GLU A 480 -20.56 -10.02 -52.89
CA GLU A 480 -19.37 -10.65 -52.30
C GLU A 480 -19.65 -11.09 -50.88
N GLU A 481 -20.32 -10.27 -50.09
CA GLU A 481 -20.71 -10.63 -48.72
C GLU A 481 -21.76 -11.76 -48.71
N GLU A 482 -22.70 -11.72 -49.61
CA GLU A 482 -23.70 -12.79 -49.78
C GLU A 482 -23.04 -14.10 -50.19
N LYS A 483 -22.12 -14.06 -51.16
CA LYS A 483 -21.32 -15.22 -51.56
C LYS A 483 -20.51 -15.79 -50.38
N TYR A 484 -19.83 -14.92 -49.64
CA TYR A 484 -19.10 -15.33 -48.47
C TYR A 484 -20.00 -16.04 -47.45
N LEU A 485 -21.21 -15.52 -47.20
CA LEU A 485 -22.16 -16.17 -46.31
C LEU A 485 -22.60 -17.54 -46.80
N ILE A 486 -22.90 -17.67 -48.08
CA ILE A 486 -23.31 -18.95 -48.68
C ILE A 486 -22.24 -20.03 -48.47
N GLU A 487 -20.98 -19.66 -48.64
CA GLU A 487 -19.85 -20.58 -48.57
C GLU A 487 -19.44 -20.92 -47.09
N ASN A 488 -19.58 -19.94 -46.18
CA ASN A 488 -18.97 -20.02 -44.85
C ASN A 488 -19.96 -20.11 -43.69
N TYR A 489 -21.18 -19.61 -43.80
CA TYR A 489 -22.16 -19.65 -42.73
C TYR A 489 -22.52 -21.07 -42.30
N PRO A 490 -22.69 -22.06 -43.22
CA PRO A 490 -22.94 -23.45 -42.84
C PRO A 490 -21.78 -24.12 -42.11
N LYS A 491 -20.55 -23.58 -42.24
CA LYS A 491 -19.33 -24.12 -41.64
C LYS A 491 -19.00 -23.47 -40.28
N TYR A 492 -19.13 -22.16 -40.21
CA TYR A 492 -18.59 -21.37 -39.09
C TYR A 492 -19.66 -20.64 -38.27
N GLY A 493 -20.91 -20.61 -38.73
CA GLY A 493 -22.01 -19.97 -38.03
C GLY A 493 -21.98 -18.44 -38.04
N ALA A 494 -22.93 -17.85 -37.32
CA ALA A 494 -23.16 -16.40 -37.32
C ALA A 494 -22.00 -15.59 -36.75
N LYS A 495 -21.41 -16.06 -35.67
CA LYS A 495 -20.37 -15.33 -34.89
C LYS A 495 -19.09 -15.11 -35.70
N GLU A 496 -18.56 -16.14 -36.31
CA GLU A 496 -17.33 -16.03 -37.09
C GLU A 496 -17.56 -15.30 -38.41
N CYS A 497 -18.70 -15.53 -39.08
CA CYS A 497 -19.05 -14.75 -40.26
C CYS A 497 -19.26 -13.26 -39.98
N ALA A 498 -19.85 -12.92 -38.82
CA ALA A 498 -20.03 -11.55 -38.37
C ALA A 498 -18.68 -10.85 -38.13
N LYS A 499 -17.73 -11.56 -37.54
CA LYS A 499 -16.38 -11.05 -37.27
C LYS A 499 -15.62 -10.75 -38.57
N PHE A 500 -15.70 -11.64 -39.55
CA PHE A 500 -15.02 -11.47 -40.82
C PHE A 500 -15.65 -10.34 -41.67
N LEU A 501 -16.99 -10.27 -41.71
CA LEU A 501 -17.72 -9.30 -42.51
C LEU A 501 -17.86 -7.91 -41.87
N GLY A 502 -17.38 -7.75 -40.62
CA GLY A 502 -17.54 -6.51 -39.87
C GLY A 502 -19.01 -6.13 -39.58
N ARG A 503 -19.91 -7.13 -39.59
CA ARG A 503 -21.34 -6.95 -39.36
C ARG A 503 -21.76 -7.47 -37.98
N THR A 504 -22.94 -7.08 -37.52
CA THR A 504 -23.47 -7.65 -36.27
C THR A 504 -23.93 -9.08 -36.47
N GLU A 505 -23.82 -9.91 -35.47
CA GLU A 505 -24.25 -11.31 -35.48
C GLU A 505 -25.73 -11.46 -35.87
N ASN A 506 -26.58 -10.54 -35.35
CA ASN A 506 -27.99 -10.47 -35.70
C ASN A 506 -28.24 -10.14 -37.17
N ALA A 507 -27.45 -9.25 -37.78
CA ALA A 507 -27.54 -8.94 -39.19
C ALA A 507 -27.16 -10.16 -40.05
N VAL A 508 -26.10 -10.86 -39.68
CA VAL A 508 -25.64 -12.08 -40.32
C VAL A 508 -26.70 -13.19 -40.23
N MET A 509 -27.27 -13.41 -39.01
CA MET A 509 -28.35 -14.40 -38.83
C MET A 509 -29.60 -14.08 -39.68
N SER A 510 -30.00 -12.80 -39.73
CA SER A 510 -31.15 -12.37 -40.53
C SER A 510 -30.91 -12.58 -42.00
N LYS A 511 -29.72 -12.26 -42.51
CA LYS A 511 -29.37 -12.45 -43.93
C LYS A 511 -29.22 -13.93 -44.26
N ALA A 512 -28.58 -14.72 -43.41
CA ALA A 512 -28.46 -16.16 -43.57
C ALA A 512 -29.84 -16.85 -43.64
N ARG A 513 -30.79 -16.41 -42.82
CA ARG A 513 -32.18 -16.88 -42.88
C ARG A 513 -32.87 -16.50 -44.19
N GLN A 514 -32.64 -15.26 -44.67
CA GLN A 514 -33.16 -14.81 -45.95
C GLN A 514 -32.60 -15.63 -47.11
N LEU A 515 -31.33 -16.03 -47.04
CA LEU A 515 -30.65 -16.87 -48.03
C LEU A 515 -30.91 -18.38 -47.84
N GLY A 516 -31.75 -18.79 -46.84
CA GLY A 516 -32.06 -20.17 -46.58
C GLY A 516 -30.91 -20.98 -45.99
N LEU A 517 -29.87 -20.33 -45.43
CA LEU A 517 -28.70 -20.98 -44.87
C LEU A 517 -28.98 -21.49 -43.46
N ARG A 518 -28.56 -22.71 -43.15
CA ARG A 518 -28.60 -23.25 -41.79
C ARG A 518 -27.23 -23.14 -41.16
N ALA A 519 -27.22 -22.73 -39.89
CA ALA A 519 -25.98 -22.73 -39.09
C ALA A 519 -25.46 -24.16 -38.95
N PRO A 520 -24.13 -24.35 -38.74
CA PRO A 520 -23.59 -25.69 -38.49
C PRO A 520 -24.29 -26.26 -37.26
N SER A 521 -24.47 -27.56 -37.23
CA SER A 521 -24.94 -28.27 -36.05
C SER A 521 -24.15 -27.79 -34.85
N LYS A 522 -24.82 -27.36 -33.77
CA LYS A 522 -24.18 -26.84 -32.56
C LYS A 522 -23.27 -27.91 -31.88
N TRP A 523 -23.22 -29.12 -32.44
CA TRP A 523 -22.48 -30.26 -31.90
C TRP A 523 -21.40 -30.69 -32.89
N ALA A 524 -20.16 -30.79 -32.37
CA ALA A 524 -19.07 -31.37 -33.15
C ALA A 524 -19.23 -32.90 -33.27
N PRO A 525 -18.75 -33.52 -34.34
CA PRO A 525 -18.81 -34.98 -34.48
C PRO A 525 -18.21 -35.72 -33.27
N GLU A 526 -17.13 -35.22 -32.71
CA GLU A 526 -16.45 -35.78 -31.53
C GLU A 526 -17.32 -35.67 -30.27
N GLU A 527 -18.09 -34.58 -30.13
CA GLU A 527 -19.03 -34.41 -29.01
C GLU A 527 -20.22 -35.36 -29.12
N GLU A 528 -20.73 -35.61 -30.35
CA GLU A 528 -21.80 -36.56 -30.61
C GLU A 528 -21.31 -37.98 -30.36
N GLU A 529 -20.13 -38.34 -30.81
CA GLU A 529 -19.51 -39.65 -30.57
C GLU A 529 -19.29 -39.89 -29.07
N TYR A 530 -18.83 -38.86 -28.35
CA TYR A 530 -18.71 -38.93 -26.91
C TYR A 530 -20.05 -39.20 -26.22
N LEU A 531 -21.14 -38.56 -26.64
CA LEU A 531 -22.47 -38.80 -26.10
C LEU A 531 -22.94 -40.20 -26.39
N ILE A 532 -22.76 -40.69 -27.62
CA ILE A 532 -23.13 -42.07 -27.99
C ILE A 532 -22.46 -43.11 -27.08
N LYS A 533 -21.19 -42.91 -26.79
CA LYS A 533 -20.42 -43.85 -25.95
C LYS A 533 -20.71 -43.71 -24.46
N ASN A 534 -21.03 -42.53 -23.97
CA ASN A 534 -20.95 -42.24 -22.53
C ASN A 534 -22.29 -41.88 -21.88
N TYR A 535 -23.29 -41.36 -22.62
CA TYR A 535 -24.53 -40.88 -22.05
C TYR A 535 -25.33 -41.95 -21.32
N ALA A 536 -25.42 -43.15 -21.90
CA ALA A 536 -26.13 -44.28 -21.30
C ALA A 536 -25.53 -44.73 -19.96
N LYS A 537 -24.22 -44.50 -19.76
CA LYS A 537 -23.47 -44.89 -18.55
C LYS A 537 -23.41 -43.80 -17.49
N TYR A 538 -23.22 -42.56 -17.89
CA TYR A 538 -22.91 -41.46 -16.98
C TYR A 538 -24.04 -40.44 -16.83
N GLY A 539 -25.03 -40.45 -17.72
CA GLY A 539 -26.16 -39.53 -17.71
C GLY A 539 -25.83 -38.12 -18.18
N ALA A 540 -26.87 -37.26 -18.22
CA ALA A 540 -26.78 -35.91 -18.76
C ALA A 540 -25.80 -35.00 -17.98
N LYS A 541 -25.81 -35.09 -16.67
CA LYS A 541 -25.03 -34.22 -15.78
C LYS A 541 -23.52 -34.38 -15.95
N GLU A 542 -23.04 -35.62 -15.96
CA GLU A 542 -21.60 -35.90 -16.12
C GLU A 542 -21.13 -35.63 -17.56
N CYS A 543 -21.95 -35.99 -18.55
CA CYS A 543 -21.63 -35.66 -19.94
C CYS A 543 -21.60 -34.12 -20.18
N ALA A 544 -22.50 -33.37 -19.55
CA ALA A 544 -22.53 -31.92 -19.62
C ALA A 544 -21.25 -31.29 -19.05
N LYS A 545 -20.80 -31.80 -17.90
CA LYS A 545 -19.57 -31.34 -17.24
C LYS A 545 -18.33 -31.57 -18.12
N PHE A 546 -18.23 -32.74 -18.75
CA PHE A 546 -17.10 -33.08 -19.60
C PHE A 546 -17.08 -32.26 -20.90
N LEU A 547 -18.24 -32.06 -21.53
CA LEU A 547 -18.38 -31.36 -22.80
C LEU A 547 -18.45 -29.81 -22.65
N GLY A 548 -18.46 -29.30 -21.41
CA GLY A 548 -18.63 -27.84 -21.16
C GLY A 548 -19.99 -27.31 -21.63
N ARG A 549 -21.01 -28.15 -21.70
CA ARG A 549 -22.36 -27.86 -22.18
C ARG A 549 -23.36 -27.77 -21.03
N THR A 550 -24.53 -27.19 -21.26
CA THR A 550 -25.61 -27.23 -20.28
C THR A 550 -26.25 -28.62 -20.29
N GLU A 551 -26.72 -29.06 -19.14
CA GLU A 551 -27.40 -30.38 -18.97
C GLU A 551 -28.59 -30.53 -19.92
N ASN A 552 -29.39 -29.46 -20.09
CA ASN A 552 -30.51 -29.42 -21.02
C ASN A 552 -30.08 -29.56 -22.49
N ALA A 553 -28.95 -28.99 -22.89
CA ALA A 553 -28.44 -29.16 -24.25
C ALA A 553 -28.01 -30.60 -24.51
N VAL A 554 -27.36 -31.22 -23.51
CA VAL A 554 -26.93 -32.63 -23.57
C VAL A 554 -28.15 -33.57 -23.62
N MET A 555 -29.18 -33.33 -22.80
CA MET A 555 -30.43 -34.13 -22.83
C MET A 555 -31.15 -34.03 -24.17
N SER A 556 -31.25 -32.79 -24.72
CA SER A 556 -31.89 -32.57 -26.03
C SER A 556 -31.14 -33.30 -27.14
N LYS A 557 -29.81 -33.26 -27.14
CA LYS A 557 -28.99 -33.93 -28.14
C LYS A 557 -29.02 -35.45 -27.99
N ALA A 558 -28.97 -35.95 -26.77
CA ALA A 558 -29.10 -37.36 -26.50
C ALA A 558 -30.46 -37.93 -26.98
N ARG A 559 -31.54 -37.15 -26.80
CA ARG A 559 -32.88 -37.48 -27.32
C ARG A 559 -32.91 -37.51 -28.86
N GLU A 560 -32.28 -36.51 -29.49
CA GLU A 560 -32.11 -36.44 -30.95
C GLU A 560 -31.34 -37.67 -31.49
N LEU A 561 -30.29 -38.09 -30.78
CA LEU A 561 -29.47 -39.24 -31.11
C LEU A 561 -30.12 -40.59 -30.70
N GLY A 562 -31.30 -40.57 -30.08
CA GLY A 562 -32.01 -41.77 -29.65
C GLY A 562 -31.39 -42.53 -28.46
N ILE A 563 -30.50 -41.85 -27.70
CA ILE A 563 -29.77 -42.45 -26.58
C ILE A 563 -30.58 -42.29 -25.30
N LYS A 564 -30.81 -43.42 -24.56
CA LYS A 564 -31.52 -43.40 -23.28
C LYS A 564 -30.58 -43.72 -22.15
N PHE A 565 -30.73 -43.00 -21.04
CA PHE A 565 -30.00 -43.25 -19.80
C PHE A 565 -30.69 -44.36 -19.01
N ARG A 566 -29.92 -45.31 -18.49
CA ARG A 566 -30.41 -46.35 -17.57
C ARG A 566 -29.91 -46.04 -16.17
N ASN A 567 -30.82 -45.86 -15.21
CA ASN A 567 -30.46 -45.67 -13.83
C ASN A 567 -29.80 -46.93 -13.24
N ARG A 568 -29.16 -46.84 -12.08
CA ARG A 568 -28.47 -47.96 -11.40
C ARG A 568 -29.38 -49.16 -11.09
N LYS A 569 -30.70 -49.05 -11.24
CA LYS A 569 -31.69 -50.13 -11.05
C LYS A 569 -32.14 -50.76 -12.37
N GLY A 570 -31.57 -50.37 -13.51
CA GLY A 570 -31.90 -50.93 -14.81
C GLY A 570 -33.21 -50.41 -15.45
N GLU A 571 -33.88 -49.43 -14.83
CA GLU A 571 -35.09 -48.82 -15.33
C GLU A 571 -34.79 -47.70 -16.31
N ILE A 572 -35.56 -47.58 -17.40
CA ILE A 572 -35.42 -46.52 -18.39
C ILE A 572 -36.14 -45.29 -17.82
N SER A 573 -35.39 -44.23 -17.48
CA SER A 573 -35.99 -42.97 -17.07
C SER A 573 -36.39 -42.17 -18.31
N ASN A 574 -37.61 -41.67 -18.33
CA ASN A 574 -38.17 -40.78 -19.35
C ASN A 574 -37.97 -39.30 -18.96
N GLU A 575 -36.88 -38.95 -18.27
CA GLU A 575 -36.56 -37.54 -17.98
C GLU A 575 -35.87 -36.86 -19.15
#